data_0f30206bb0b78d431c74fb0a7db50b86
#
_entry.id   0f30206bb0b78d431c74fb0a7db50b86
#
_cell.length_a   1.000
_cell.length_b   1.000
_cell.length_c   1.000
_cell.angle_alpha   90.00
_cell.angle_beta   90.00
_cell.angle_gamma   90.00
#
_symmetry.space_group_name_H-M   'P 1'
#
loop_
_entity.id
_entity.type
_entity.pdbx_description
1 polymer ?
#
loop_
_entity_poly.entity_id
_entity_poly.type
_entity_poly.pdbx_seq_one_letter_code
_entity_poly.pdbx_strand_id
1 'polypeptide(L)'
;VGAVAVHMMNGIWGTLAVGLVATDTAPTYSLAGANGEKLLGLFYGGGFKLLGIQLTGMLCTALWTAITITITFLVIKKTVGLRVTAEEEIAGLDATEHGLESAYSGFVISDSVNTIGDSALAAIAASAPEPEEKKEEKEVE
;
A
#
# COMPACT_ATOMS: atom_id res chain seq x y z
N VAL A 1 -5.30 2.96 -0.38
CA VAL A 1 -5.59 3.26 1.03
C VAL A 1 -6.62 2.25 1.54
N GLY A 2 -6.35 1.62 2.69
CA GLY A 2 -7.31 0.70 3.32
C GLY A 2 -7.37 -0.73 2.76
N ALA A 3 -6.61 -1.12 1.75
CA ALA A 3 -6.64 -2.47 1.18
C ALA A 3 -6.37 -3.56 2.22
N VAL A 4 -5.40 -3.36 3.11
CA VAL A 4 -5.09 -4.29 4.19
C VAL A 4 -6.15 -4.24 5.29
N ALA A 5 -6.47 -3.04 5.79
CA ALA A 5 -7.38 -2.89 6.93
C ALA A 5 -8.83 -3.22 6.57
N VAL A 6 -9.31 -2.76 5.41
CA VAL A 6 -10.72 -2.89 5.03
C VAL A 6 -10.98 -4.22 4.30
N HIS A 7 -10.18 -4.59 3.31
CA HIS A 7 -10.48 -5.78 2.53
C HIS A 7 -9.86 -7.05 3.13
N MET A 8 -8.55 -7.05 3.40
CA MET A 8 -7.88 -8.25 3.87
C MET A 8 -8.34 -8.65 5.27
N MET A 9 -8.32 -7.75 6.25
CA MET A 9 -8.68 -8.10 7.63
C MET A 9 -10.15 -8.43 7.77
N ASN A 10 -11.06 -7.68 7.13
CA ASN A 10 -12.48 -8.00 7.15
C ASN A 10 -12.80 -9.26 6.36
N GLY A 11 -12.09 -9.56 5.27
CA GLY A 11 -12.23 -10.80 4.53
C GLY A 11 -11.83 -12.01 5.36
N ILE A 12 -10.71 -11.95 6.06
CA ILE A 12 -10.26 -12.98 7.01
C ILE A 12 -11.31 -13.17 8.11
N TRP A 13 -11.71 -12.08 8.75
CA TRP A 13 -12.72 -12.12 9.80
C TRP A 13 -14.04 -12.70 9.33
N GLY A 14 -14.57 -12.25 8.19
CA GLY A 14 -15.83 -12.74 7.62
C GLY A 14 -15.80 -14.23 7.33
N THR A 15 -14.69 -14.73 6.78
CA THR A 15 -14.49 -16.17 6.51
C THR A 15 -14.47 -16.98 7.81
N LEU A 16 -13.75 -16.53 8.83
CA LEU A 16 -13.68 -17.19 10.12
C LEU A 16 -15.02 -17.12 10.88
N ALA A 17 -15.73 -15.98 10.78
CA ALA A 17 -17.04 -15.80 11.41
C ALA A 17 -18.05 -16.84 10.91
N VAL A 18 -18.04 -17.23 9.65
CA VAL A 18 -18.88 -18.34 9.15
C VAL A 18 -18.57 -19.61 9.90
N GLY A 19 -17.28 -19.93 10.10
CA GLY A 19 -16.86 -21.11 10.86
C GLY A 19 -17.28 -21.08 12.34
N LEU A 20 -17.48 -19.89 12.90
CA LEU A 20 -17.87 -19.71 14.31
C LEU A 20 -19.40 -19.69 14.51
N VAL A 21 -20.14 -18.99 13.64
CA VAL A 21 -21.53 -18.61 13.91
C VAL A 21 -22.55 -19.12 12.89
N ALA A 22 -22.16 -19.93 11.89
CA ALA A 22 -23.10 -20.50 10.93
C ALA A 22 -24.19 -21.32 11.62
N THR A 23 -25.46 -21.07 11.26
CA THR A 23 -26.63 -21.75 11.80
C THR A 23 -27.59 -22.13 10.69
N ASP A 24 -28.25 -23.29 10.83
CA ASP A 24 -29.24 -23.78 9.87
C ASP A 24 -30.58 -23.03 9.93
N THR A 25 -30.75 -22.15 10.89
CA THR A 25 -31.92 -21.26 10.99
C THR A 25 -31.81 -20.01 10.13
N ALA A 26 -30.63 -19.78 9.52
CA ALA A 26 -30.44 -18.64 8.61
C ALA A 26 -31.26 -18.83 7.31
N PRO A 27 -31.93 -17.77 6.81
CA PRO A 27 -32.83 -17.88 5.65
C PRO A 27 -32.18 -18.43 4.38
N THR A 28 -30.87 -18.24 4.23
CA THR A 28 -30.07 -18.66 3.06
C THR A 28 -29.08 -19.76 3.36
N TYR A 29 -29.30 -20.53 4.45
CA TYR A 29 -28.40 -21.59 4.82
C TYR A 29 -28.32 -22.69 3.74
N SER A 30 -27.14 -22.96 3.25
CA SER A 30 -26.88 -23.99 2.22
C SER A 30 -25.60 -24.79 2.45
N LEU A 31 -25.03 -24.72 3.66
CA LEU A 31 -23.76 -25.36 3.99
C LEU A 31 -23.98 -26.85 4.28
N ALA A 32 -23.50 -27.70 3.37
CA ALA A 32 -23.55 -29.14 3.54
C ALA A 32 -22.13 -29.73 3.41
N GLY A 33 -21.84 -30.74 4.22
CA GLY A 33 -20.63 -31.54 4.08
C GLY A 33 -20.72 -32.56 2.95
N ALA A 34 -19.65 -33.31 2.72
CA ALA A 34 -19.54 -34.29 1.63
C ALA A 34 -20.61 -35.40 1.71
N ASN A 35 -21.12 -35.70 2.89
CA ASN A 35 -22.13 -36.74 3.13
C ASN A 35 -23.54 -36.14 3.29
N GLY A 36 -23.76 -34.85 2.94
CA GLY A 36 -25.03 -34.17 3.09
C GLY A 36 -25.35 -33.72 4.54
N GLU A 37 -24.41 -33.89 5.48
CA GLU A 37 -24.59 -33.38 6.84
C GLU A 37 -24.56 -31.85 6.86
N LYS A 38 -25.36 -31.25 7.75
CA LYS A 38 -25.35 -29.82 7.98
C LYS A 38 -24.04 -29.39 8.64
N LEU A 39 -23.38 -28.40 8.08
CA LEU A 39 -22.16 -27.81 8.65
C LEU A 39 -22.52 -26.58 9.47
N LEU A 40 -22.58 -26.75 10.78
CA LEU A 40 -22.85 -25.67 11.72
C LEU A 40 -21.55 -25.03 12.23
N GLY A 41 -21.65 -23.78 12.65
CA GLY A 41 -20.56 -23.08 13.31
C GLY A 41 -20.24 -23.64 14.69
N LEU A 42 -19.05 -23.31 15.17
CA LEU A 42 -18.56 -23.78 16.48
C LEU A 42 -19.55 -23.49 17.61
N PHE A 43 -20.13 -22.29 17.64
CA PHE A 43 -21.04 -21.86 18.70
C PHE A 43 -22.46 -22.42 18.56
N TYR A 44 -22.78 -23.06 17.45
CA TYR A 44 -24.08 -23.67 17.16
C TYR A 44 -23.99 -25.22 17.10
N GLY A 45 -23.01 -25.79 17.77
CA GLY A 45 -22.88 -27.23 17.93
C GLY A 45 -22.20 -27.96 16.76
N GLY A 46 -21.67 -27.26 15.76
CA GLY A 46 -20.97 -27.86 14.62
C GLY A 46 -19.52 -28.31 14.90
N GLY A 47 -19.02 -28.03 16.11
CA GLY A 47 -17.64 -28.31 16.46
C GLY A 47 -16.64 -27.57 15.58
N PHE A 48 -15.42 -28.09 15.48
CA PHE A 48 -14.35 -27.44 14.71
C PHE A 48 -14.34 -27.75 13.20
N LYS A 49 -15.31 -28.58 12.73
CA LYS A 49 -15.30 -29.05 11.34
C LYS A 49 -15.42 -27.90 10.34
N LEU A 50 -16.45 -27.07 10.45
CA LEU A 50 -16.67 -25.95 9.55
C LEU A 50 -15.56 -24.91 9.70
N LEU A 51 -15.14 -24.59 10.92
CA LEU A 51 -14.03 -23.66 11.17
C LEU A 51 -12.74 -24.14 10.53
N GLY A 52 -12.43 -25.44 10.61
CA GLY A 52 -11.26 -26.03 9.95
C GLY A 52 -11.33 -25.92 8.41
N ILE A 53 -12.50 -26.15 7.82
CA ILE A 53 -12.73 -25.97 6.39
C ILE A 53 -12.49 -24.51 5.97
N GLN A 54 -13.07 -23.56 6.71
CA GLN A 54 -12.91 -22.12 6.44
C GLN A 54 -11.44 -21.69 6.57
N LEU A 55 -10.75 -22.14 7.61
CA LEU A 55 -9.33 -21.84 7.81
C LEU A 55 -8.47 -22.40 6.66
N THR A 56 -8.71 -23.65 6.29
CA THR A 56 -7.97 -24.29 5.18
C THR A 56 -8.21 -23.54 3.87
N GLY A 57 -9.47 -23.23 3.53
CA GLY A 57 -9.81 -22.48 2.33
C GLY A 57 -9.17 -21.11 2.29
N MET A 58 -9.19 -20.40 3.42
CA MET A 58 -8.56 -19.10 3.57
C MET A 58 -7.04 -19.16 3.34
N LEU A 59 -6.36 -20.13 3.95
CA LEU A 59 -4.91 -20.31 3.78
C LEU A 59 -4.53 -20.68 2.34
N CYS A 60 -5.28 -21.58 1.71
CA CYS A 60 -5.08 -21.94 0.30
C CYS A 60 -5.26 -20.72 -0.62
N THR A 61 -6.30 -19.93 -0.41
CA THR A 61 -6.55 -18.69 -1.17
C THR A 61 -5.44 -17.67 -0.96
N ALA A 62 -5.01 -17.46 0.28
CA ALA A 62 -3.92 -16.55 0.60
C ALA A 62 -2.61 -16.95 -0.07
N LEU A 63 -2.27 -18.23 0.00
CA LEU A 63 -1.06 -18.78 -0.64
C LEU A 63 -1.11 -18.64 -2.16
N TRP A 64 -2.22 -19.02 -2.77
CA TRP A 64 -2.44 -18.87 -4.22
C TRP A 64 -2.30 -17.42 -4.66
N THR A 65 -2.97 -16.50 -3.96
CA THR A 65 -2.91 -15.08 -4.26
C THR A 65 -1.49 -14.53 -4.10
N ALA A 66 -0.78 -14.89 -3.02
CA ALA A 66 0.59 -14.43 -2.80
C ALA A 66 1.53 -14.87 -3.93
N ILE A 67 1.42 -16.14 -4.37
CA ILE A 67 2.25 -16.67 -5.46
C ILE A 67 1.92 -15.96 -6.78
N THR A 68 0.66 -15.93 -7.17
CA THR A 68 0.25 -15.36 -8.46
C THR A 68 0.53 -13.88 -8.57
N ILE A 69 0.24 -13.10 -7.53
CA ILE A 69 0.52 -11.67 -7.50
C ILE A 69 2.03 -11.39 -7.52
N THR A 70 2.82 -12.17 -6.78
CA THR A 70 4.29 -12.01 -6.80
C THR A 70 4.83 -12.23 -8.21
N ILE A 71 4.40 -13.31 -8.89
CA ILE A 71 4.81 -13.58 -10.28
C ILE A 71 4.39 -12.42 -11.19
N THR A 72 3.14 -11.97 -11.08
CA THR A 72 2.60 -10.87 -11.88
C THR A 72 3.43 -9.59 -11.71
N PHE A 73 3.70 -9.19 -10.47
CA PHE A 73 4.50 -7.98 -10.22
C PHE A 73 5.96 -8.13 -10.68
N LEU A 74 6.55 -9.32 -10.58
CA LEU A 74 7.89 -9.55 -11.12
C LEU A 74 7.93 -9.43 -12.65
N VAL A 75 6.91 -9.91 -13.34
CA VAL A 75 6.77 -9.77 -14.80
C VAL A 75 6.61 -8.29 -15.17
N ILE A 76 5.70 -7.57 -14.53
CA ILE A 76 5.47 -6.14 -14.77
C ILE A 76 6.75 -5.34 -14.51
N LYS A 77 7.44 -5.62 -13.39
CA LYS A 77 8.70 -4.94 -13.06
C LYS A 77 9.77 -5.11 -14.12
N LYS A 78 9.82 -6.27 -14.78
CA LYS A 78 10.82 -6.57 -15.83
C LYS A 78 10.42 -6.04 -17.22
N THR A 79 9.15 -5.84 -17.49
CA THR A 79 8.65 -5.44 -18.81
C THR A 79 8.34 -3.95 -18.90
N VAL A 80 7.47 -3.45 -18.05
CA VAL A 80 6.92 -2.08 -18.10
C VAL A 80 7.52 -1.20 -17.01
N GLY A 81 7.95 -1.79 -15.89
CA GLY A 81 8.32 -1.07 -14.68
C GLY A 81 7.13 -0.97 -13.71
N LEU A 82 7.42 -0.78 -12.42
CA LEU A 82 6.39 -0.67 -11.37
C LEU A 82 6.21 0.75 -10.86
N ARG A 83 7.11 1.65 -11.22
CA ARG A 83 7.07 3.06 -10.78
C ARG A 83 7.38 3.96 -11.95
N VAL A 84 6.73 5.09 -11.96
CA VAL A 84 7.08 6.23 -12.80
C VAL A 84 8.43 6.82 -12.38
N THR A 85 9.00 7.67 -13.19
CA THR A 85 10.25 8.36 -12.84
C THR A 85 10.04 9.31 -11.66
N ALA A 86 11.11 9.65 -10.95
CA ALA A 86 11.02 10.58 -9.83
C ALA A 86 10.55 11.97 -10.28
N GLU A 87 10.87 12.37 -11.52
CA GLU A 87 10.46 13.62 -12.12
C GLU A 87 8.95 13.65 -12.39
N GLU A 88 8.38 12.56 -12.93
CA GLU A 88 6.93 12.42 -13.12
C GLU A 88 6.18 12.35 -11.79
N GLU A 89 6.76 11.69 -10.77
CA GLU A 89 6.16 11.62 -9.42
C GLU A 89 6.09 13.01 -8.76
N ILE A 90 7.12 13.85 -8.96
CA ILE A 90 7.14 15.23 -8.45
C ILE A 90 6.20 16.14 -9.24
N ALA A 91 6.17 16.00 -10.57
CA ALA A 91 5.28 16.79 -11.43
C ALA A 91 3.79 16.47 -11.21
N GLY A 92 3.50 15.26 -10.73
CA GLY A 92 2.15 14.75 -10.54
C GLY A 92 1.64 13.92 -11.72
N LEU A 93 1.02 12.80 -11.39
CA LEU A 93 0.57 11.81 -12.39
C LEU A 93 -0.66 12.27 -13.19
N ASP A 94 -1.43 13.20 -12.67
CA ASP A 94 -2.62 13.73 -13.37
C ASP A 94 -2.23 14.39 -14.70
N ALA A 95 -1.14 15.16 -14.71
CA ALA A 95 -0.64 15.81 -15.91
C ALA A 95 0.03 14.83 -16.86
N THR A 96 0.84 13.92 -16.35
CA THR A 96 1.69 13.02 -17.17
C THR A 96 0.93 11.83 -17.72
N GLU A 97 -0.01 11.24 -16.97
CA GLU A 97 -0.76 10.06 -17.40
C GLU A 97 -2.13 10.40 -18.00
N HIS A 98 -2.77 11.45 -17.53
CA HIS A 98 -4.14 11.79 -17.94
C HIS A 98 -4.23 13.09 -18.74
N GLY A 99 -3.15 13.85 -18.86
CA GLY A 99 -3.16 15.16 -19.55
C GLY A 99 -4.09 16.19 -18.89
N LEU A 100 -4.42 15.99 -17.62
CA LEU A 100 -5.30 16.86 -16.86
C LEU A 100 -4.47 17.84 -16.03
N GLU A 101 -4.81 19.13 -16.08
CA GLU A 101 -4.31 20.04 -15.07
C GLU A 101 -4.80 19.55 -13.69
N SER A 102 -3.91 19.59 -12.69
CA SER A 102 -4.20 19.11 -11.33
C SER A 102 -5.60 19.52 -10.87
N ALA A 103 -6.44 18.55 -10.51
CA ALA A 103 -7.78 18.80 -9.97
C ALA A 103 -7.76 19.61 -8.66
N TYR A 104 -6.60 19.78 -8.07
CA TYR A 104 -6.35 20.55 -6.84
C TYR A 104 -5.47 21.76 -7.12
N SER A 105 -5.95 22.67 -7.95
CA SER A 105 -5.21 23.89 -8.36
C SER A 105 -4.78 24.83 -7.21
N GLY A 106 -5.15 24.53 -5.97
CA GLY A 106 -4.71 25.25 -4.77
C GLY A 106 -3.74 24.49 -3.88
N PHE A 107 -3.39 23.25 -4.22
CA PHE A 107 -2.52 22.39 -3.42
C PHE A 107 -1.21 22.12 -4.17
N VAL A 108 -0.48 23.15 -4.51
CA VAL A 108 0.82 23.03 -5.18
C VAL A 108 1.89 22.85 -4.11
N ILE A 109 2.23 21.59 -3.80
CA ILE A 109 3.38 21.28 -2.94
C ILE A 109 4.69 21.75 -3.60
N SER A 110 4.75 21.84 -4.93
CA SER A 110 5.96 22.23 -5.67
C SER A 110 6.41 23.67 -5.38
N ASP A 111 5.50 24.62 -5.31
CA ASP A 111 5.88 26.03 -5.09
C ASP A 111 6.33 26.30 -3.65
N SER A 112 5.72 25.61 -2.67
CA SER A 112 6.14 25.74 -1.27
C SER A 112 7.48 25.06 -0.99
N VAL A 113 7.81 23.97 -1.65
CA VAL A 113 9.10 23.28 -1.49
C VAL A 113 10.21 24.07 -2.18
N ASN A 114 9.97 24.62 -3.37
CA ASN A 114 10.96 25.45 -4.07
C ASN A 114 11.23 26.76 -3.32
N THR A 115 10.20 27.45 -2.82
CA THR A 115 10.37 28.66 -2.01
C THR A 115 11.03 28.43 -0.67
N ILE A 116 10.77 27.28 -0.02
CA ILE A 116 11.48 26.89 1.22
C ILE A 116 12.93 26.51 0.90
N GLY A 117 13.18 25.79 -0.20
CA GLY A 117 14.51 25.44 -0.67
C GLY A 117 15.36 26.67 -0.98
N ASP A 118 14.80 27.60 -1.73
CA ASP A 118 15.49 28.85 -2.09
C ASP A 118 15.73 29.74 -0.88
N SER A 119 14.77 29.83 0.04
CA SER A 119 14.91 30.57 1.29
C SER A 119 15.94 29.94 2.23
N ALA A 120 15.99 28.60 2.30
CA ALA A 120 16.97 27.87 3.10
C ALA A 120 18.37 27.98 2.51
N LEU A 121 18.51 27.89 1.19
CA LEU A 121 19.77 28.08 0.48
C LEU A 121 20.28 29.51 0.62
N ALA A 122 19.41 30.53 0.52
CA ALA A 122 19.77 31.91 0.76
C ALA A 122 20.22 32.16 2.22
N ALA A 123 19.56 31.53 3.18
CA ALA A 123 19.95 31.63 4.59
C ALA A 123 21.31 30.96 4.86
N ILE A 124 21.57 29.81 4.24
CA ILE A 124 22.86 29.10 4.34
C ILE A 124 23.97 29.92 3.66
N ALA A 125 23.70 30.49 2.50
CA ALA A 125 24.65 31.35 1.80
C ALA A 125 24.98 32.63 2.59
N ALA A 126 23.99 33.23 3.25
CA ALA A 126 24.18 34.40 4.11
C ALA A 126 24.92 34.10 5.43
N SER A 127 24.90 32.84 5.88
CA SER A 127 25.61 32.40 7.09
C SER A 127 27.00 31.82 6.84
N ALA A 128 27.41 31.70 5.57
CA ALA A 128 28.74 31.23 5.22
C ALA A 128 29.79 32.27 5.62
N PRO A 129 30.86 31.90 6.35
CA PRO A 129 31.94 32.83 6.68
C PRO A 129 32.59 33.31 5.38
N GLU A 130 32.85 34.62 5.28
CA GLU A 130 33.62 35.18 4.16
C GLU A 130 34.97 34.45 4.02
N PRO A 131 35.39 34.13 2.78
CA PRO A 131 36.68 33.51 2.57
C PRO A 131 37.79 34.45 3.08
N GLU A 132 38.55 34.01 4.06
CA GLU A 132 39.74 34.73 4.52
C GLU A 132 40.66 34.96 3.31
N GLU A 133 40.82 36.21 2.92
CA GLU A 133 41.87 36.63 2.01
C GLU A 133 43.23 36.26 2.59
N LYS A 134 43.84 35.23 2.03
CA LYS A 134 45.27 34.93 2.28
C LYS A 134 46.07 36.11 1.80
N LYS A 135 46.54 36.94 2.71
CA LYS A 135 47.62 37.89 2.45
C LYS A 135 48.86 37.09 2.05
N GLU A 136 49.17 37.07 0.76
CA GLU A 136 50.48 36.69 0.29
C GLU A 136 51.49 37.66 0.87
N GLU A 137 52.23 37.21 1.85
CA GLU A 137 53.45 37.85 2.35
C GLU A 137 54.53 37.69 1.27
N LYS A 138 54.74 38.79 0.53
CA LYS A 138 55.92 38.91 -0.33
C LYS A 138 57.12 39.13 0.59
N GLU A 139 57.88 38.08 0.84
CA GLU A 139 59.27 38.22 1.26
C GLU A 139 60.13 38.54 0.02
N VAL A 140 60.75 39.67 0.11
CA VAL A 140 61.79 40.20 -0.81
C VAL A 140 63.13 39.66 -0.32
N GLU A 141 63.86 38.92 -1.19
CA GLU A 141 65.26 39.09 -1.46
C GLU A 141 65.68 38.36 -2.73
#